data_2a82da15f4cd99be23eb003512ce5c87
#
_entry.id   2a82da15f4cd99be23eb003512ce5c87
#
_cell.length_a   1.000
_cell.length_b   1.000
_cell.length_c   1.000
_cell.angle_alpha   90.00
_cell.angle_beta   90.00
_cell.angle_gamma   90.00
#
_symmetry.space_group_name_H-M   'P 1'
#
loop_
_entity.id
_entity.type
_entity.pdbx_description
1 polymer ?
#
loop_
_entity_poly.entity_id
_entity_poly.type
_entity_poly.pdbx_seq_one_letter_code
_entity_poly.pdbx_strand_id
1 'polypeptide(L)'
;MKPIKLSMNATTAAAMALAKATLFAGVLAAIAPAVVLGETIEKKGTTPYVTHFIFKPLMSIDIAGLGTATTLEAVGTTQNMKGEKMLDKMSAHCVALNVASGDKKYIDGACVLADSDGDKVFSTFDTRDLDKSQPKMDCGTHIITGGTGKYKGITGSEPFACITMPAPAGPGGYFAMDIPHNTTWEIK
;
A
#
# COMPACT_ATOMS: atom_id res chain seq x y z
N MET A 1 -21.29 37.03 -7.93
CA MET A 1 -21.69 35.65 -7.63
C MET A 1 -22.97 35.68 -6.80
N LYS A 2 -24.10 35.22 -7.33
CA LYS A 2 -25.39 35.22 -6.64
C LYS A 2 -25.63 33.87 -5.98
N PRO A 3 -26.13 33.78 -4.75
CA PRO A 3 -26.44 32.50 -4.11
C PRO A 3 -27.79 31.94 -4.63
N ILE A 4 -27.76 30.64 -4.90
CA ILE A 4 -28.96 29.86 -5.28
C ILE A 4 -29.69 29.48 -4.00
N LYS A 5 -30.96 29.97 -3.85
CA LYS A 5 -31.89 29.54 -2.80
C LYS A 5 -32.64 28.29 -3.26
N LEU A 6 -32.45 27.17 -2.54
CA LEU A 6 -33.35 26.01 -2.65
C LEU A 6 -34.57 26.22 -1.76
N SER A 7 -35.74 26.20 -2.39
CA SER A 7 -37.05 26.22 -1.72
C SER A 7 -37.47 24.78 -1.44
N MET A 8 -37.66 24.44 -0.17
CA MET A 8 -38.34 23.21 0.24
C MET A 8 -39.82 23.47 0.41
N ASN A 9 -40.66 22.83 -0.41
CA ASN A 9 -42.09 22.78 -0.22
C ASN A 9 -42.49 21.60 0.68
N ALA A 10 -43.05 21.92 1.82
CA ALA A 10 -43.76 20.98 2.69
C ALA A 10 -45.21 20.87 2.19
N THR A 11 -45.66 19.68 1.93
CA THR A 11 -47.12 19.42 1.78
C THR A 11 -47.52 18.25 2.67
N THR A 12 -48.26 18.59 3.68
CA THR A 12 -49.05 17.77 4.60
C THR A 12 -50.15 17.00 3.88
N ALA A 13 -50.41 15.75 4.23
CA ALA A 13 -51.73 15.15 4.23
C ALA A 13 -51.81 13.98 5.22
N ALA A 14 -52.68 14.18 6.19
CA ALA A 14 -53.16 13.16 7.12
C ALA A 14 -54.25 12.30 6.42
N ALA A 15 -54.37 11.03 6.78
CA ALA A 15 -55.66 10.37 7.08
C ALA A 15 -55.55 8.88 7.37
N MET A 16 -56.00 8.52 8.54
CA MET A 16 -56.95 7.44 8.89
C MET A 16 -56.44 6.01 9.05
N ALA A 17 -56.65 5.59 10.28
CA ALA A 17 -56.58 4.27 10.87
C ALA A 17 -57.52 3.25 10.20
N LEU A 18 -57.07 2.01 10.12
CA LEU A 18 -57.93 0.82 10.33
C LEU A 18 -57.09 -0.32 10.90
N ALA A 19 -57.51 -0.76 12.07
CA ALA A 19 -56.95 -1.92 12.79
C ALA A 19 -57.28 -3.22 12.02
N LYS A 20 -56.25 -4.05 11.79
CA LYS A 20 -56.42 -5.51 11.65
C LYS A 20 -55.26 -6.19 12.38
N ALA A 21 -55.64 -6.81 13.50
CA ALA A 21 -54.78 -7.72 14.23
C ALA A 21 -54.57 -8.96 13.36
N THR A 22 -53.31 -9.15 12.91
CA THR A 22 -52.85 -10.40 12.33
C THR A 22 -51.79 -10.97 13.25
N LEU A 23 -52.07 -12.15 13.79
CA LEU A 23 -51.10 -12.97 14.56
C LEU A 23 -49.84 -13.16 13.69
N PHE A 24 -48.74 -12.55 14.11
CA PHE A 24 -47.42 -12.89 13.59
C PHE A 24 -46.86 -14.01 14.45
N ALA A 25 -46.95 -15.24 13.93
CA ALA A 25 -46.13 -16.35 14.38
C ALA A 25 -44.66 -15.95 14.10
N GLY A 26 -43.92 -15.64 15.17
CA GLY A 26 -42.51 -15.27 15.07
C GLY A 26 -41.67 -16.45 14.64
N VAL A 27 -41.22 -16.44 13.41
CA VAL A 27 -40.06 -17.24 12.98
C VAL A 27 -38.82 -16.53 13.50
N LEU A 28 -38.30 -16.97 14.65
CA LEU A 28 -36.93 -16.65 15.06
C LEU A 28 -35.98 -17.32 14.07
N ALA A 29 -35.67 -16.65 12.99
CA ALA A 29 -34.50 -16.99 12.19
C ALA A 29 -33.25 -16.77 13.07
N ALA A 30 -32.68 -17.84 13.58
CA ALA A 30 -31.37 -17.79 14.22
C ALA A 30 -30.36 -17.27 13.19
N ILE A 31 -30.02 -15.98 13.30
CA ILE A 31 -28.91 -15.41 12.55
C ILE A 31 -27.65 -16.02 13.16
N ALA A 32 -27.22 -17.16 12.63
CA ALA A 32 -25.89 -17.68 12.94
C ALA A 32 -24.89 -16.62 12.45
N PRO A 33 -23.95 -16.18 13.30
CA PRO A 33 -22.89 -15.30 12.80
C PRO A 33 -22.19 -16.04 11.67
N ALA A 34 -22.20 -15.45 10.48
CA ALA A 34 -21.38 -15.92 9.39
C ALA A 34 -19.93 -15.84 9.89
N VAL A 35 -19.32 -16.98 10.16
CA VAL A 35 -17.89 -17.06 10.40
C VAL A 35 -17.26 -16.60 9.08
N VAL A 36 -16.84 -15.36 9.02
CA VAL A 36 -15.97 -14.89 7.95
C VAL A 36 -14.70 -15.69 8.12
N LEU A 37 -14.57 -16.77 7.35
CA LEU A 37 -13.30 -17.48 7.23
C LEU A 37 -12.34 -16.48 6.63
N GLY A 38 -11.51 -15.89 7.49
CA GLY A 38 -10.44 -15.00 7.08
C GLY A 38 -9.66 -15.72 5.97
N GLU A 39 -9.41 -14.99 4.91
CA GLU A 39 -8.73 -15.49 3.75
C GLU A 39 -7.32 -15.97 4.12
N THR A 40 -7.08 -17.27 4.01
CA THR A 40 -5.78 -17.85 4.37
C THR A 40 -4.76 -17.57 3.27
N ILE A 41 -3.64 -16.99 3.67
CA ILE A 41 -2.47 -16.79 2.80
C ILE A 41 -1.56 -18.02 2.96
N GLU A 42 -0.86 -18.40 1.90
CA GLU A 42 0.18 -19.43 1.97
C GLU A 42 1.27 -19.02 2.96
N LYS A 43 1.72 -19.98 3.78
CA LYS A 43 2.71 -19.75 4.82
C LYS A 43 4.10 -19.45 4.28
N LYS A 44 4.40 -19.83 3.06
CA LYS A 44 5.66 -19.57 2.36
C LYS A 44 5.46 -19.63 0.86
N GLY A 45 6.29 -18.91 0.14
CA GLY A 45 6.22 -18.91 -1.32
C GLY A 45 7.18 -17.95 -1.97
N THR A 46 7.05 -17.87 -3.30
CA THR A 46 7.74 -16.89 -4.14
C THR A 46 6.75 -16.35 -5.17
N THR A 47 6.63 -15.04 -5.25
CA THR A 47 5.73 -14.39 -6.22
C THR A 47 6.34 -13.10 -6.76
N PRO A 48 6.20 -12.83 -8.07
CA PRO A 48 6.47 -11.53 -8.64
C PRO A 48 5.29 -10.58 -8.42
N TYR A 49 5.58 -9.34 -8.07
CA TYR A 49 4.60 -8.27 -8.04
C TYR A 49 5.23 -6.95 -8.47
N VAL A 50 4.42 -5.96 -8.81
CA VAL A 50 4.86 -4.61 -9.14
C VAL A 50 4.23 -3.64 -8.16
N THR A 51 5.02 -2.69 -7.64
CA THR A 51 4.49 -1.52 -6.96
C THR A 51 4.54 -0.32 -7.91
N HIS A 52 3.39 0.30 -8.12
CA HIS A 52 3.25 1.54 -8.89
C HIS A 52 3.33 2.71 -7.91
N PHE A 53 4.47 3.38 -7.88
CA PHE A 53 4.73 4.47 -6.94
C PHE A 53 4.66 5.86 -7.59
N ILE A 54 4.15 6.81 -6.81
CA ILE A 54 4.38 8.25 -6.98
C ILE A 54 5.29 8.70 -5.85
N PHE A 55 6.43 9.26 -6.21
CA PHE A 55 7.41 9.83 -5.29
C PHE A 55 7.26 11.34 -5.18
N LYS A 56 7.43 11.84 -3.97
CA LYS A 56 7.44 13.25 -3.64
C LYS A 56 8.70 13.59 -2.85
N PRO A 57 9.61 14.43 -3.37
CA PRO A 57 10.66 15.04 -2.57
C PRO A 57 10.05 15.93 -1.48
N LEU A 58 10.46 15.72 -0.22
CA LEU A 58 9.96 16.49 0.93
C LEU A 58 10.94 17.58 1.34
N MET A 59 12.21 17.24 1.48
CA MET A 59 13.27 18.13 1.90
C MET A 59 14.57 17.75 1.20
N SER A 60 15.33 18.74 0.79
CA SER A 60 16.66 18.55 0.23
C SER A 60 17.65 19.47 0.90
N ILE A 61 18.85 18.97 1.18
CA ILE A 61 19.97 19.76 1.66
C ILE A 61 21.14 19.64 0.69
N ASP A 62 21.85 20.73 0.49
CA ASP A 62 23.14 20.72 -0.20
C ASP A 62 24.24 20.36 0.81
N ILE A 63 25.08 19.39 0.44
CA ILE A 63 26.22 18.96 1.25
C ILE A 63 27.47 19.66 0.69
N ALA A 64 27.49 20.99 0.77
CA ALA A 64 28.63 21.89 0.55
C ALA A 64 29.66 21.39 -0.51
N GLY A 65 29.26 21.32 -1.77
CA GLY A 65 30.12 20.89 -2.89
C GLY A 65 30.37 19.38 -2.97
N LEU A 66 29.81 18.58 -2.05
CA LEU A 66 29.86 17.12 -2.08
C LEU A 66 28.63 16.49 -2.74
N GLY A 67 27.49 17.21 -2.80
CA GLY A 67 26.27 16.73 -3.40
C GLY A 67 25.01 17.05 -2.60
N THR A 68 23.97 16.23 -2.71
CA THR A 68 22.68 16.46 -2.07
C THR A 68 22.22 15.25 -1.26
N ALA A 69 21.45 15.51 -0.20
CA ALA A 69 20.64 14.51 0.47
C ALA A 69 19.17 14.97 0.45
N THR A 70 18.28 14.08 0.00
CA THR A 70 16.85 14.37 -0.20
C THR A 70 16.00 13.33 0.48
N THR A 71 15.09 13.76 1.34
CA THR A 71 14.05 12.87 1.88
C THR A 71 12.92 12.74 0.86
N LEU A 72 12.42 11.52 0.70
CA LEU A 72 11.37 11.16 -0.22
C LEU A 72 10.19 10.53 0.52
N GLU A 73 8.98 10.85 0.10
CA GLU A 73 7.78 10.08 0.39
C GLU A 73 7.32 9.40 -0.89
N ALA A 74 6.92 8.13 -0.79
CA ALA A 74 6.33 7.41 -1.88
C ALA A 74 5.00 6.80 -1.46
N VAL A 75 3.99 6.96 -2.30
CA VAL A 75 2.68 6.33 -2.15
C VAL A 75 2.33 5.56 -3.41
N GLY A 76 1.68 4.42 -3.26
CA GLY A 76 1.40 3.58 -4.41
C GLY A 76 0.47 2.43 -4.11
N THR A 77 0.37 1.53 -5.07
CA THR A 77 -0.40 0.29 -4.98
C THR A 77 0.39 -0.87 -5.55
N THR A 78 0.13 -2.07 -5.03
CA THR A 78 0.76 -3.29 -5.53
C THR A 78 -0.15 -4.04 -6.48
N GLN A 79 0.44 -4.76 -7.43
CA GLN A 79 -0.23 -5.67 -8.34
C GLN A 79 0.57 -6.98 -8.42
N ASN A 80 -0.06 -8.09 -8.00
CA ASN A 80 0.55 -9.41 -8.15
C ASN A 80 0.51 -9.84 -9.62
N MET A 81 1.65 -10.29 -10.14
CA MET A 81 1.80 -10.61 -11.57
C MET A 81 1.31 -12.01 -11.95
N LYS A 82 1.02 -12.86 -10.96
CA LYS A 82 0.42 -14.19 -11.16
C LYS A 82 -1.08 -14.22 -10.85
N GLY A 83 -1.65 -13.10 -10.35
CA GLY A 83 -3.03 -13.05 -9.88
C GLY A 83 -3.24 -13.76 -8.53
N GLU A 84 -2.15 -14.01 -7.79
CA GLU A 84 -2.20 -14.54 -6.43
C GLU A 84 -2.59 -13.41 -5.46
N LYS A 85 -3.13 -13.78 -4.29
CA LYS A 85 -3.57 -12.80 -3.29
C LYS A 85 -2.42 -12.16 -2.51
N MET A 86 -1.29 -12.85 -2.42
CA MET A 86 -0.11 -12.35 -1.72
C MET A 86 0.42 -11.10 -2.41
N LEU A 87 0.50 -10.00 -1.66
CA LEU A 87 0.98 -8.69 -2.13
C LEU A 87 0.19 -8.12 -3.34
N ASP A 88 -1.09 -8.50 -3.49
CA ASP A 88 -1.99 -7.95 -4.51
C ASP A 88 -2.89 -6.86 -3.94
N LYS A 89 -3.06 -5.76 -4.69
CA LYS A 89 -3.98 -4.66 -4.37
C LYS A 89 -3.77 -4.06 -2.97
N MET A 90 -2.55 -4.08 -2.49
CA MET A 90 -2.20 -3.41 -1.23
C MET A 90 -1.89 -1.93 -1.49
N SER A 91 -2.25 -1.06 -0.57
CA SER A 91 -1.72 0.30 -0.54
C SER A 91 -0.29 0.26 -0.03
N ALA A 92 0.58 1.07 -0.62
CA ALA A 92 1.99 1.17 -0.26
C ALA A 92 2.31 2.59 0.20
N HIS A 93 3.05 2.72 1.30
CA HIS A 93 3.58 3.98 1.79
C HIS A 93 5.02 3.78 2.25
N CYS A 94 5.94 4.55 1.68
CA CYS A 94 7.36 4.48 2.00
C CYS A 94 7.91 5.86 2.34
N VAL A 95 8.94 5.87 3.18
CA VAL A 95 9.81 7.01 3.40
C VAL A 95 11.24 6.61 3.11
N ALA A 96 12.00 7.49 2.48
CA ALA A 96 13.36 7.21 2.04
C ALA A 96 14.27 8.40 2.17
N LEU A 97 15.58 8.12 2.26
CA LEU A 97 16.66 9.08 2.10
C LEU A 97 17.42 8.75 0.81
N ASN A 98 17.43 9.68 -0.12
CA ASN A 98 18.25 9.63 -1.32
C ASN A 98 19.50 10.48 -1.10
N VAL A 99 20.67 9.87 -1.21
CA VAL A 99 21.97 10.55 -1.11
C VAL A 99 22.69 10.47 -2.43
N ALA A 100 23.14 11.63 -2.92
CA ALA A 100 24.01 11.75 -4.09
C ALA A 100 25.20 12.63 -3.71
N SER A 101 26.29 12.01 -3.27
CA SER A 101 27.49 12.69 -2.79
C SER A 101 28.74 12.13 -3.47
N GLY A 102 29.33 12.93 -4.35
CA GLY A 102 30.45 12.50 -5.18
C GLY A 102 30.05 11.30 -6.05
N ASP A 103 30.80 10.23 -5.95
CA ASP A 103 30.55 8.94 -6.61
C ASP A 103 29.57 8.02 -5.83
N LYS A 104 29.18 8.43 -4.61
CA LYS A 104 28.23 7.68 -3.78
C LYS A 104 26.80 8.09 -4.11
N LYS A 105 26.01 7.14 -4.61
CA LYS A 105 24.58 7.31 -4.85
C LYS A 105 23.85 6.12 -4.26
N TYR A 106 22.91 6.38 -3.37
CA TYR A 106 22.07 5.34 -2.79
C TYR A 106 20.74 5.89 -2.31
N ILE A 107 19.79 5.00 -2.18
CA ILE A 107 18.49 5.26 -1.52
C ILE A 107 18.30 4.17 -0.48
N ASP A 108 17.96 4.56 0.75
CA ASP A 108 17.52 3.64 1.79
C ASP A 108 16.23 4.13 2.42
N GLY A 109 15.47 3.20 3.02
CA GLY A 109 14.20 3.56 3.59
C GLY A 109 13.41 2.39 4.15
N ALA A 110 12.15 2.68 4.45
CA ALA A 110 11.18 1.71 4.97
C ALA A 110 9.82 1.89 4.31
N CYS A 111 9.11 0.77 4.18
CA CYS A 111 7.78 0.71 3.59
C CYS A 111 6.79 -0.01 4.50
N VAL A 112 5.54 0.41 4.39
CA VAL A 112 4.37 -0.29 4.91
C VAL A 112 3.46 -0.58 3.73
N LEU A 113 3.10 -1.85 3.56
CA LEU A 113 2.03 -2.29 2.67
C LEU A 113 0.82 -2.63 3.53
N ALA A 114 -0.38 -2.21 3.14
CA ALA A 114 -1.63 -2.53 3.85
C ALA A 114 -2.68 -3.02 2.86
N ASP A 115 -3.32 -4.13 3.17
CA ASP A 115 -4.40 -4.69 2.37
C ASP A 115 -5.78 -4.11 2.74
N SER A 116 -6.83 -4.59 2.10
CA SER A 116 -8.22 -4.14 2.31
C SER A 116 -8.74 -4.42 3.72
N ASP A 117 -8.18 -5.41 4.44
CA ASP A 117 -8.57 -5.74 5.82
C ASP A 117 -7.81 -4.88 6.84
N GLY A 118 -6.82 -4.09 6.38
CA GLY A 118 -5.93 -3.29 7.21
C GLY A 118 -4.74 -4.07 7.76
N ASP A 119 -4.55 -5.32 7.36
CA ASP A 119 -3.39 -6.12 7.71
C ASP A 119 -2.16 -5.63 6.93
N LYS A 120 -0.99 -5.64 7.59
CA LYS A 120 0.19 -4.94 7.09
C LYS A 120 1.40 -5.85 6.93
N VAL A 121 2.23 -5.51 5.95
CA VAL A 121 3.59 -6.00 5.78
C VAL A 121 4.55 -4.82 5.94
N PHE A 122 5.65 -5.03 6.66
CA PHE A 122 6.70 -4.04 6.89
C PHE A 122 7.98 -4.49 6.22
N SER A 123 8.65 -3.58 5.53
CA SER A 123 9.96 -3.84 4.95
C SER A 123 10.90 -2.64 5.09
N THR A 124 12.18 -2.92 5.05
CA THR A 124 13.24 -1.93 4.84
C THR A 124 13.92 -2.20 3.52
N PHE A 125 14.49 -1.19 2.89
CA PHE A 125 15.23 -1.36 1.65
C PHE A 125 16.50 -0.51 1.64
N ASP A 126 17.44 -0.95 0.84
CA ASP A 126 18.71 -0.29 0.60
C ASP A 126 19.20 -0.60 -0.82
N THR A 127 19.62 0.42 -1.55
CA THR A 127 20.23 0.24 -2.87
C THR A 127 21.76 0.11 -2.80
N ARG A 128 22.35 0.25 -1.61
CA ARG A 128 23.76 -0.07 -1.41
C ARG A 128 23.94 -1.58 -1.40
N ASP A 129 25.02 -2.02 -1.94
CA ASP A 129 25.40 -3.44 -1.92
C ASP A 129 26.02 -3.85 -0.57
N LEU A 130 25.22 -3.77 0.51
CA LEU A 130 25.70 -4.06 1.87
C LEU A 130 25.74 -5.55 2.18
N ASP A 131 24.86 -6.33 1.60
CA ASP A 131 24.80 -7.78 1.77
C ASP A 131 24.84 -8.50 0.42
N LYS A 132 26.03 -8.98 0.05
CA LYS A 132 26.25 -9.68 -1.23
C LYS A 132 25.59 -11.06 -1.30
N SER A 133 25.10 -11.59 -0.17
CA SER A 133 24.41 -12.89 -0.12
C SER A 133 22.94 -12.81 -0.54
N GLN A 134 22.35 -11.63 -0.54
CA GLN A 134 20.96 -11.45 -0.91
C GLN A 134 20.74 -11.49 -2.44
N PRO A 135 19.64 -12.11 -2.91
CA PRO A 135 19.27 -12.01 -4.31
C PRO A 135 19.11 -10.55 -4.72
N LYS A 136 19.56 -10.20 -5.92
CA LYS A 136 19.49 -8.83 -6.43
C LYS A 136 18.75 -8.77 -7.74
N MET A 137 18.09 -7.64 -7.92
CA MET A 137 17.72 -7.08 -9.20
C MET A 137 18.48 -5.76 -9.39
N ASP A 138 18.25 -5.05 -10.47
CA ASP A 138 19.08 -3.91 -10.90
C ASP A 138 19.12 -2.71 -9.93
N CYS A 139 18.21 -2.66 -8.93
CA CYS A 139 18.09 -1.50 -8.06
C CYS A 139 18.44 -1.81 -6.59
N GLY A 140 17.94 -2.89 -6.01
CA GLY A 140 18.21 -3.22 -4.62
C GLY A 140 17.39 -4.40 -4.10
N THR A 141 17.28 -4.47 -2.77
CA THR A 141 16.49 -5.51 -2.09
C THR A 141 15.72 -4.90 -0.93
N HIS A 142 14.41 -5.20 -0.86
CA HIS A 142 13.64 -5.04 0.38
C HIS A 142 13.84 -6.27 1.26
N ILE A 143 13.93 -6.06 2.55
CA ILE A 143 13.87 -7.10 3.57
C ILE A 143 12.55 -6.96 4.31
N ILE A 144 11.71 -7.99 4.25
CA ILE A 144 10.47 -8.06 5.01
C ILE A 144 10.83 -8.30 6.47
N THR A 145 10.47 -7.35 7.34
CA THR A 145 10.84 -7.34 8.75
C THR A 145 9.70 -7.78 9.67
N GLY A 146 8.48 -7.91 9.15
CA GLY A 146 7.32 -8.33 9.92
C GLY A 146 6.00 -7.92 9.29
N GLY A 147 4.91 -8.20 10.01
CA GLY A 147 3.56 -7.85 9.60
C GLY A 147 2.54 -7.95 10.72
N THR A 148 1.29 -7.60 10.41
CA THR A 148 0.14 -7.71 11.31
C THR A 148 -0.92 -8.65 10.76
N GLY A 149 -1.90 -9.03 11.59
CA GLY A 149 -3.01 -9.87 11.20
C GLY A 149 -2.57 -11.16 10.52
N LYS A 150 -3.03 -11.43 9.30
CA LYS A 150 -2.67 -12.63 8.53
C LYS A 150 -1.19 -12.71 8.13
N TYR A 151 -0.46 -11.57 8.17
CA TYR A 151 0.97 -11.50 7.90
C TYR A 151 1.83 -11.54 9.17
N LYS A 152 1.24 -11.77 10.34
CA LYS A 152 2.00 -11.83 11.60
C LYS A 152 3.10 -12.90 11.56
N GLY A 153 4.34 -12.50 11.82
CA GLY A 153 5.51 -13.36 11.77
C GLY A 153 6.12 -13.55 10.39
N ILE A 154 5.65 -12.78 9.38
CA ILE A 154 6.23 -12.82 8.04
C ILE A 154 7.67 -12.29 8.05
N THR A 155 8.53 -12.98 7.32
CA THR A 155 9.90 -12.57 6.99
C THR A 155 10.17 -12.90 5.53
N GLY A 156 11.13 -12.21 4.90
CA GLY A 156 11.40 -12.48 3.50
C GLY A 156 12.37 -11.50 2.86
N SER A 157 12.57 -11.69 1.57
CA SER A 157 13.43 -10.86 0.73
C SER A 157 12.74 -10.55 -0.58
N GLU A 158 12.87 -9.31 -1.03
CA GLU A 158 12.20 -8.77 -2.21
C GLU A 158 13.24 -8.01 -3.07
N PRO A 159 14.08 -8.70 -3.84
CA PRO A 159 14.91 -8.02 -4.83
C PRO A 159 14.02 -7.25 -5.80
N PHE A 160 14.43 -6.03 -6.18
CA PHE A 160 13.63 -5.14 -7.01
C PHE A 160 14.44 -4.40 -8.08
N ALA A 161 13.77 -4.02 -9.17
CA ALA A 161 14.26 -3.12 -10.18
C ALA A 161 13.54 -1.77 -10.11
N CYS A 162 14.14 -0.74 -10.71
CA CYS A 162 13.59 0.62 -10.75
C CYS A 162 13.34 1.03 -12.19
N ILE A 163 12.07 1.18 -12.56
CA ILE A 163 11.66 1.64 -13.90
C ILE A 163 11.05 3.02 -13.73
N THR A 164 11.84 4.06 -14.07
CA THR A 164 11.35 5.44 -14.01
C THR A 164 10.38 5.72 -15.16
N MET A 165 9.19 6.21 -14.81
CA MET A 165 8.21 6.67 -15.78
C MET A 165 8.45 8.13 -16.15
N PRO A 166 8.02 8.58 -17.35
CA PRO A 166 8.03 9.99 -17.66
C PRO A 166 7.32 10.81 -16.57
N ALA A 167 7.99 11.83 -16.05
CA ALA A 167 7.38 12.69 -15.02
C ALA A 167 6.14 13.39 -15.61
N PRO A 168 5.00 13.42 -14.90
CA PRO A 168 3.88 14.24 -15.31
C PRO A 168 4.29 15.71 -15.27
N ALA A 169 3.91 16.47 -16.30
CA ALA A 169 4.14 17.90 -16.34
C ALA A 169 3.33 18.57 -15.20
N GLY A 170 3.98 19.36 -14.35
CA GLY A 170 3.30 20.09 -13.30
C GLY A 170 4.22 20.56 -12.17
N PRO A 171 3.75 21.52 -11.33
CA PRO A 171 4.49 21.94 -10.16
C PRO A 171 4.52 20.83 -9.10
N GLY A 172 5.61 20.72 -8.34
CA GLY A 172 5.70 19.85 -7.15
C GLY A 172 6.78 18.78 -7.21
N GLY A 173 7.46 18.59 -8.34
CA GLY A 173 8.62 17.70 -8.42
C GLY A 173 8.29 16.21 -8.22
N TYR A 174 7.02 15.80 -8.38
CA TYR A 174 6.61 14.40 -8.34
C TYR A 174 7.22 13.63 -9.50
N PHE A 175 7.58 12.38 -9.25
CA PHE A 175 7.94 11.43 -10.31
C PHE A 175 7.33 10.06 -10.02
N ALA A 176 7.11 9.29 -11.07
CA ALA A 176 6.53 7.96 -10.99
C ALA A 176 7.56 6.89 -11.30
N MET A 177 7.45 5.75 -10.61
CA MET A 177 8.26 4.57 -10.90
C MET A 177 7.40 3.31 -10.77
N ASP A 178 7.61 2.39 -11.68
CA ASP A 178 7.23 1.00 -11.48
C ASP A 178 8.39 0.25 -10.85
N ILE A 179 8.10 -0.43 -9.76
CA ILE A 179 9.09 -1.19 -9.01
C ILE A 179 8.67 -2.67 -9.04
N PRO A 180 9.14 -3.44 -10.04
CA PRO A 180 8.94 -4.88 -10.05
C PRO A 180 9.80 -5.55 -9.00
N HIS A 181 9.19 -6.49 -8.28
CA HIS A 181 9.79 -7.30 -7.22
C HIS A 181 9.68 -8.78 -7.54
N ASN A 182 10.61 -9.57 -6.99
CA ASN A 182 10.50 -11.02 -6.93
C ASN A 182 10.62 -11.46 -5.46
N THR A 183 9.49 -11.55 -4.79
CA THR A 183 9.42 -11.73 -3.33
C THR A 183 9.45 -13.20 -2.95
N THR A 184 10.29 -13.54 -1.97
CA THR A 184 10.25 -14.82 -1.27
C THR A 184 9.92 -14.56 0.19
N TRP A 185 8.94 -15.28 0.75
CA TRP A 185 8.49 -15.09 2.14
C TRP A 185 8.27 -16.41 2.88
N GLU A 186 8.27 -16.28 4.22
CA GLU A 186 7.83 -17.30 5.17
C GLU A 186 7.08 -16.63 6.33
N ILE A 187 5.94 -17.19 6.74
CA ILE A 187 5.14 -16.80 7.92
C ILE A 187 5.27 -17.89 8.97
N LYS A 188 5.86 -17.54 10.12
CA LYS A 188 6.08 -18.44 11.27
C LYS A 188 4.91 -18.45 12.24
#